data_a09027a7306b176a4fec81e6e2a948b4
#
_entry.id   a09027a7306b176a4fec81e6e2a948b4
#
_cell.length_a   1.000
_cell.length_b   1.000
_cell.length_c   1.000
_cell.angle_alpha   90.00
_cell.angle_beta   90.00
_cell.angle_gamma   90.00
#
_symmetry.space_group_name_H-M   'P 1'
#
loop_
_entity.id
_entity.type
_entity.pdbx_description
1 polymer ?
#
loop_
_entity_poly.entity_id
_entity_poly.type
_entity_poly.pdbx_seq_one_letter_code
_entity_poly.pdbx_strand_id
1 'polypeptide(L)'
;MEKSSEQILERAQRLVEYMTLTAGIVLLIALTRELVAHNRSHFSAGYLRVQFGVCIIFMADLAVRLLTADDRSRFVRRNALFFLLSIPFLNIIYALDIELPRTVMMLVGVVPLLRLLVIADSLARWLTRGRAQHVAAAYAIMTLLFSYISALVFYDYEIGRNPHLEHFGDAVWWAFMNLTTVGAEIFPVTTIGKVLAVVLATMGMLVLPVFTAYVTSIFARGAQR
;
A
#
# COMPACT_ATOMS: atom_id res chain seq x y z
N MET A 1 10.66 34.22 17.74
CA MET A 1 10.65 33.84 16.31
C MET A 1 10.78 32.33 16.11
N GLU A 2 11.65 31.63 16.86
CA GLU A 2 11.90 30.20 16.76
C GLU A 2 10.66 29.32 17.03
N LYS A 3 9.91 29.58 18.11
CA LYS A 3 8.66 28.86 18.43
C LYS A 3 7.56 28.99 17.36
N SER A 4 7.51 30.10 16.64
CA SER A 4 6.52 30.31 15.57
C SER A 4 6.86 29.49 14.31
N SER A 5 8.17 29.36 13.99
CA SER A 5 8.63 28.53 12.87
C SER A 5 8.45 27.04 13.14
N GLU A 6 8.67 26.56 14.35
CA GLU A 6 8.42 25.15 14.73
C GLU A 6 6.93 24.80 14.62
N GLN A 7 6.03 25.68 15.08
CA GLN A 7 4.58 25.47 14.96
C GLN A 7 4.09 25.46 13.52
N ILE A 8 4.66 26.30 12.67
CA ILE A 8 4.33 26.31 11.22
C ILE A 8 4.81 25.00 10.58
N LEU A 9 5.99 24.53 10.92
CA LEU A 9 6.58 23.31 10.42
C LEU A 9 5.76 22.07 10.82
N GLU A 10 5.35 21.98 12.09
CA GLU A 10 4.48 20.90 12.56
C GLU A 10 3.10 20.90 11.89
N ARG A 11 2.53 22.08 11.64
CA ARG A 11 1.25 22.19 10.90
C ARG A 11 1.42 21.75 9.43
N ALA A 12 2.50 22.16 8.78
CA ALA A 12 2.82 21.76 7.42
C ALA A 12 3.00 20.23 7.33
N GLN A 13 3.74 19.63 8.25
CA GLN A 13 3.90 18.17 8.30
C GLN A 13 2.57 17.42 8.46
N ARG A 14 1.69 17.87 9.36
CA ARG A 14 0.36 17.29 9.53
C ARG A 14 -0.50 17.43 8.28
N LEU A 15 -0.51 18.60 7.67
CA LEU A 15 -1.27 18.83 6.43
C LEU A 15 -0.80 17.89 5.31
N VAL A 16 0.50 17.79 5.12
CA VAL A 16 1.08 16.93 4.09
C VAL A 16 0.80 15.45 4.39
N GLU A 17 0.82 15.03 5.66
CA GLU A 17 0.46 13.67 6.08
C GLU A 17 -1.01 13.33 5.73
N TYR A 18 -1.96 14.25 5.98
CA TYR A 18 -3.35 14.08 5.56
C TYR A 18 -3.50 14.05 4.04
N MET A 19 -2.79 14.91 3.32
CA MET A 19 -2.80 14.92 1.86
C MET A 19 -2.25 13.60 1.29
N THR A 20 -1.21 13.05 1.88
CA THR A 20 -0.63 11.76 1.49
C THR A 20 -1.61 10.61 1.71
N LEU A 21 -2.32 10.60 2.85
CA LEU A 21 -3.35 9.59 3.13
C LEU A 21 -4.53 9.68 2.15
N THR A 22 -5.04 10.88 1.91
CA THR A 22 -6.13 11.08 0.94
C THR A 22 -5.71 10.73 -0.49
N ALA A 23 -4.50 11.12 -0.90
CA ALA A 23 -3.93 10.76 -2.18
C ALA A 23 -3.79 9.24 -2.35
N GLY A 24 -3.46 8.54 -1.27
CA GLY A 24 -3.41 7.08 -1.25
C GLY A 24 -4.75 6.41 -1.48
N ILE A 25 -5.79 6.89 -0.83
CA ILE A 25 -7.15 6.39 -1.02
C ILE A 25 -7.61 6.64 -2.47
N VAL A 26 -7.35 7.83 -2.99
CA VAL A 26 -7.68 8.19 -4.39
C VAL A 26 -6.93 7.27 -5.36
N LEU A 27 -5.64 7.01 -5.12
CA LEU A 27 -4.85 6.10 -5.94
C LEU A 27 -5.41 4.67 -5.89
N LEU A 28 -5.79 4.19 -4.69
CA LEU A 28 -6.37 2.86 -4.52
C LEU A 28 -7.67 2.70 -5.33
N ILE A 29 -8.56 3.69 -5.24
CA ILE A 29 -9.83 3.70 -6.00
C ILE A 29 -9.56 3.76 -7.51
N ALA A 30 -8.66 4.64 -7.95
CA ALA A 30 -8.32 4.79 -9.35
C ALA A 30 -7.70 3.51 -9.92
N LEU A 31 -6.80 2.88 -9.20
CA LEU A 31 -6.16 1.63 -9.59
C LEU A 31 -7.17 0.47 -9.63
N THR A 32 -8.06 0.38 -8.63
CA THR A 32 -9.12 -0.64 -8.61
C THR A 32 -10.02 -0.51 -9.85
N ARG A 33 -10.45 0.71 -10.17
CA ARG A 33 -11.27 0.95 -11.37
C ARG A 33 -10.55 0.56 -12.65
N GLU A 34 -9.26 0.88 -12.76
CA GLU A 34 -8.44 0.58 -13.92
C GLU A 34 -8.27 -0.94 -14.11
N LEU A 35 -7.93 -1.67 -13.04
CA LEU A 35 -7.71 -3.12 -13.10
C LEU A 35 -9.03 -3.89 -13.31
N VAL A 36 -10.11 -3.48 -12.66
CA VAL A 36 -11.43 -4.11 -12.82
C VAL A 36 -12.04 -3.83 -14.22
N ALA A 37 -11.78 -2.64 -14.78
CA ALA A 37 -12.22 -2.32 -16.16
C ALA A 37 -11.50 -3.17 -17.23
N HIS A 38 -10.52 -3.97 -16.84
CA HIS A 38 -9.86 -4.98 -17.70
C HIS A 38 -9.19 -4.42 -18.95
N ASN A 39 -8.77 -3.17 -18.93
CA ASN A 39 -8.07 -2.54 -20.05
C ASN A 39 -6.57 -2.87 -20.00
N ARG A 40 -6.23 -4.13 -20.36
CA ARG A 40 -4.87 -4.68 -20.23
C ARG A 40 -3.84 -4.11 -21.20
N SER A 41 -4.29 -3.44 -22.25
CA SER A 41 -3.38 -2.97 -23.30
C SER A 41 -2.79 -1.60 -23.00
N HIS A 42 -3.56 -0.70 -22.40
CA HIS A 42 -3.11 0.66 -22.08
C HIS A 42 -3.82 1.20 -20.85
N PHE A 43 -3.05 1.84 -19.97
CA PHE A 43 -3.64 2.59 -18.85
C PHE A 43 -4.42 3.81 -19.36
N SER A 44 -5.59 4.06 -18.80
CA SER A 44 -6.41 5.19 -19.21
C SER A 44 -5.72 6.53 -18.92
N ALA A 45 -5.95 7.52 -19.79
CA ALA A 45 -5.43 8.88 -19.57
C ALA A 45 -5.91 9.48 -18.23
N GLY A 46 -7.10 9.07 -17.77
CA GLY A 46 -7.65 9.47 -16.47
C GLY A 46 -6.79 8.92 -15.32
N TYR A 47 -6.46 7.63 -15.35
CA TYR A 47 -5.60 7.01 -14.35
C TYR A 47 -4.20 7.64 -14.32
N LEU A 48 -3.59 7.87 -15.48
CA LEU A 48 -2.27 8.48 -15.57
C LEU A 48 -2.23 9.90 -14.96
N ARG A 49 -3.28 10.71 -15.15
CA ARG A 49 -3.37 12.05 -14.52
C ARG A 49 -3.49 11.95 -13.01
N VAL A 50 -4.34 11.07 -12.49
CA VAL A 50 -4.49 10.84 -11.05
C VAL A 50 -3.17 10.37 -10.45
N GLN A 51 -2.52 9.39 -11.08
CA GLN A 51 -1.24 8.86 -10.64
C GLN A 51 -0.15 9.95 -10.61
N PHE A 52 -0.09 10.80 -11.63
CA PHE A 52 0.84 11.93 -11.68
C PHE A 52 0.63 12.90 -10.52
N GLY A 53 -0.62 13.30 -10.27
CA GLY A 53 -0.96 14.16 -9.14
C GLY A 53 -0.56 13.55 -7.79
N VAL A 54 -0.82 12.25 -7.60
CA VAL A 54 -0.39 11.51 -6.40
C VAL A 54 1.14 11.50 -6.26
N CYS A 55 1.90 11.30 -7.35
CA CYS A 55 3.36 11.36 -7.31
C CYS A 55 3.88 12.72 -6.85
N ILE A 56 3.26 13.81 -7.31
CA ILE A 56 3.63 15.18 -6.89
C ILE A 56 3.40 15.35 -5.38
N ILE A 57 2.27 14.88 -4.86
CA ILE A 57 1.97 14.95 -3.42
C ILE A 57 3.01 14.15 -2.61
N PHE A 58 3.38 12.95 -3.07
CA PHE A 58 4.42 12.14 -2.42
C PHE A 58 5.81 12.80 -2.46
N MET A 59 6.16 13.40 -3.60
CA MET A 59 7.42 14.14 -3.70
C MET A 59 7.45 15.34 -2.76
N ALA A 60 6.32 16.06 -2.63
CA ALA A 60 6.19 17.17 -1.70
C ALA A 60 6.33 16.69 -0.23
N ASP A 61 5.71 15.57 0.14
CA ASP A 61 5.87 14.97 1.48
C ASP A 61 7.34 14.64 1.78
N LEU A 62 8.00 13.96 0.84
CA LEU A 62 9.43 13.63 0.99
C LEU A 62 10.32 14.87 1.07
N ALA A 63 10.02 15.90 0.28
CA ALA A 63 10.77 17.16 0.31
C ALA A 63 10.62 17.86 1.68
N VAL A 64 9.41 17.96 2.20
CA VAL A 64 9.17 18.54 3.53
C VAL A 64 9.92 17.75 4.62
N ARG A 65 9.84 16.43 4.60
CA ARG A 65 10.55 15.56 5.55
C ARG A 65 12.07 15.66 5.42
N LEU A 66 12.60 15.81 4.18
CA LEU A 66 14.02 15.99 3.92
C LEU A 66 14.52 17.34 4.46
N LEU A 67 13.73 18.40 4.29
CA LEU A 67 14.07 19.75 4.79
C LEU A 67 14.08 19.82 6.33
N THR A 68 13.27 18.97 6.97
CA THR A 68 13.15 18.89 8.45
C THR A 68 14.08 17.86 9.09
N ALA A 69 14.81 17.08 8.29
CA ALA A 69 15.73 16.06 8.79
C ALA A 69 17.05 16.66 9.24
N ASP A 70 17.52 16.30 10.43
CA ASP A 70 18.81 16.73 11.00
C ASP A 70 20.01 16.24 10.15
N ASP A 71 19.94 14.98 9.65
CA ASP A 71 20.94 14.37 8.77
C ASP A 71 20.30 13.95 7.44
N ARG A 72 20.42 14.85 6.45
CA ARG A 72 19.85 14.66 5.11
C ARG A 72 20.39 13.42 4.40
N SER A 73 21.70 13.15 4.53
CA SER A 73 22.35 12.02 3.87
C SER A 73 21.83 10.68 4.42
N ARG A 74 21.70 10.58 5.74
CA ARG A 74 21.14 9.41 6.41
C ARG A 74 19.66 9.23 6.07
N PHE A 75 18.88 10.33 6.01
CA PHE A 75 17.49 10.31 5.64
C PHE A 75 17.28 9.76 4.22
N VAL A 76 18.03 10.27 3.22
CA VAL A 76 17.94 9.82 1.83
C VAL A 76 18.27 8.33 1.70
N ARG A 77 19.38 7.87 2.32
CA ARG A 77 19.77 6.45 2.27
C ARG A 77 18.72 5.54 2.91
N ARG A 78 18.15 5.95 4.04
CA ARG A 78 17.12 5.17 4.74
C ARG A 78 15.78 5.15 4.00
N ASN A 79 15.47 6.20 3.26
CA ASN A 79 14.21 6.36 2.52
C ASN A 79 14.39 6.29 1.00
N ALA A 80 15.50 5.75 0.51
CA ALA A 80 15.80 5.67 -0.93
C ALA A 80 14.69 4.98 -1.73
N LEU A 81 14.08 3.93 -1.15
CA LEU A 81 12.95 3.24 -1.76
C LEU A 81 11.74 4.17 -1.94
N PHE A 82 11.46 5.05 -0.97
CA PHE A 82 10.35 5.99 -1.07
C PHE A 82 10.59 7.05 -2.16
N PHE A 83 11.82 7.53 -2.28
CA PHE A 83 12.20 8.42 -3.38
C PHE A 83 12.00 7.73 -4.73
N LEU A 84 12.49 6.50 -4.87
CA LEU A 84 12.31 5.72 -6.09
C LEU A 84 10.81 5.51 -6.42
N LEU A 85 10.02 5.13 -5.44
CA LEU A 85 8.57 4.92 -5.62
C LEU A 85 7.82 6.22 -5.92
N SER A 86 8.33 7.40 -5.57
CA SER A 86 7.69 8.69 -5.87
C SER A 86 7.85 9.13 -7.32
N ILE A 87 8.77 8.52 -8.09
CA ILE A 87 8.98 8.84 -9.49
C ILE A 87 7.80 8.32 -10.33
N PRO A 88 7.17 9.16 -11.17
CA PRO A 88 6.03 8.78 -12.00
C PRO A 88 6.45 7.95 -13.22
N PHE A 89 7.02 6.76 -13.02
CA PHE A 89 7.58 5.92 -14.09
C PHE A 89 6.58 5.68 -15.23
N LEU A 90 5.33 5.34 -14.93
CA LEU A 90 4.32 5.11 -15.97
C LEU A 90 4.10 6.37 -16.82
N ASN A 91 3.99 7.53 -16.21
CA ASN A 91 3.80 8.78 -16.95
C ASN A 91 5.00 9.11 -17.85
N ILE A 92 6.22 8.83 -17.37
CA ILE A 92 7.46 9.05 -18.16
C ILE A 92 7.47 8.10 -19.35
N ILE A 93 7.17 6.82 -19.17
CA ILE A 93 7.14 5.81 -20.23
C ILE A 93 6.12 6.20 -21.31
N TYR A 94 4.90 6.58 -20.90
CA TYR A 94 3.86 7.01 -21.84
C TYR A 94 4.17 8.35 -22.51
N ALA A 95 4.81 9.30 -21.83
CA ALA A 95 5.19 10.58 -22.41
C ALA A 95 6.32 10.49 -23.42
N LEU A 96 7.21 9.52 -23.25
CA LEU A 96 8.35 9.27 -24.16
C LEU A 96 8.03 8.23 -25.24
N ASP A 97 6.79 7.71 -25.25
CA ASP A 97 6.34 6.66 -26.19
C ASP A 97 7.30 5.46 -26.27
N ILE A 98 7.82 5.05 -25.09
CA ILE A 98 8.78 3.96 -24.99
C ILE A 98 8.04 2.62 -25.03
N GLU A 99 8.25 1.85 -26.07
CA GLU A 99 7.79 0.45 -26.13
C GLU A 99 8.67 -0.42 -25.26
N LEU A 100 8.14 -0.83 -24.10
CA LEU A 100 8.83 -1.72 -23.18
C LEU A 100 8.40 -3.18 -23.37
N PRO A 101 9.32 -4.13 -23.18
CA PRO A 101 8.97 -5.55 -23.11
C PRO A 101 7.87 -5.78 -22.05
N ARG A 102 6.95 -6.71 -22.33
CA ARG A 102 5.82 -7.03 -21.45
C ARG A 102 6.20 -7.28 -20.01
N THR A 103 7.35 -7.94 -19.77
CA THR A 103 7.88 -8.21 -18.42
C THR A 103 8.22 -6.92 -17.67
N VAL A 104 8.84 -5.93 -18.36
CA VAL A 104 9.19 -4.65 -17.75
C VAL A 104 7.94 -3.83 -17.45
N MET A 105 6.96 -3.83 -18.36
CA MET A 105 5.67 -3.15 -18.17
C MET A 105 4.92 -3.72 -16.96
N MET A 106 4.96 -5.05 -16.76
CA MET A 106 4.40 -5.70 -15.57
C MET A 106 5.08 -5.22 -14.28
N LEU A 107 6.42 -5.14 -14.26
CA LEU A 107 7.18 -4.66 -13.09
C LEU A 107 6.83 -3.20 -12.78
N VAL A 108 6.76 -2.35 -13.80
CA VAL A 108 6.36 -0.95 -13.63
C VAL A 108 4.91 -0.83 -13.13
N GLY A 109 4.02 -1.72 -13.57
CA GLY A 109 2.62 -1.80 -13.10
C GLY A 109 2.50 -2.14 -11.60
N VAL A 110 3.49 -2.78 -10.99
CA VAL A 110 3.53 -3.05 -9.54
C VAL A 110 3.92 -1.82 -8.71
N VAL A 111 4.61 -0.84 -9.29
CA VAL A 111 5.08 0.36 -8.57
C VAL A 111 3.95 1.12 -7.85
N PRO A 112 2.79 1.38 -8.46
CA PRO A 112 1.66 2.02 -7.77
C PRO A 112 1.17 1.22 -6.56
N LEU A 113 1.20 -0.11 -6.62
CA LEU A 113 0.80 -1.00 -5.51
C LEU A 113 1.79 -0.91 -4.34
N LEU A 114 3.09 -0.86 -4.64
CA LEU A 114 4.12 -0.67 -3.60
C LEU A 114 3.96 0.68 -2.89
N ARG A 115 3.49 1.72 -3.58
CA ARG A 115 3.16 3.01 -2.96
C ARG A 115 2.06 2.89 -1.92
N LEU A 116 1.05 2.06 -2.16
CA LEU A 116 -0.03 1.83 -1.19
C LEU A 116 0.50 1.23 0.11
N LEU A 117 1.51 0.35 0.05
CA LEU A 117 2.17 -0.17 1.25
C LEU A 117 2.91 0.92 2.03
N VAL A 118 3.52 1.88 1.34
CA VAL A 118 4.16 3.05 1.97
C VAL A 118 3.14 3.91 2.71
N ILE A 119 1.97 4.12 2.12
CA ILE A 119 0.88 4.86 2.73
C ILE A 119 0.37 4.12 3.98
N ALA A 120 0.26 2.81 3.89
CA ALA A 120 -0.13 1.96 5.01
C ALA A 120 0.84 2.11 6.20
N ASP A 121 2.16 2.15 5.95
CA ASP A 121 3.16 2.40 6.98
C ASP A 121 3.02 3.81 7.61
N SER A 122 2.72 4.82 6.80
CA SER A 122 2.46 6.18 7.30
C SER A 122 1.18 6.23 8.16
N LEU A 123 0.12 5.54 7.73
CA LEU A 123 -1.12 5.39 8.49
C LEU A 123 -0.89 4.65 9.81
N ALA A 124 -0.12 3.56 9.78
CA ALA A 124 0.25 2.80 10.97
C ALA A 124 1.00 3.68 11.98
N ARG A 125 2.01 4.45 11.54
CA ARG A 125 2.73 5.40 12.40
C ARG A 125 1.82 6.48 12.99
N TRP A 126 0.88 6.99 12.21
CA TRP A 126 -0.09 7.97 12.69
C TRP A 126 -1.00 7.39 13.79
N LEU A 127 -1.48 6.17 13.60
CA LEU A 127 -2.33 5.45 14.56
C LEU A 127 -1.58 5.03 15.82
N THR A 128 -0.26 4.74 15.73
CA THR A 128 0.54 4.20 16.84
C THR A 128 1.15 5.27 17.76
N ARG A 129 0.86 6.54 17.56
CA ARG A 129 1.34 7.63 18.42
C ARG A 129 0.87 7.46 19.87
N GLY A 130 1.49 6.51 20.59
CA GLY A 130 1.59 6.52 22.04
C GLY A 130 0.79 5.50 22.86
N ARG A 131 0.11 4.48 22.29
CA ARG A 131 -0.57 3.43 23.10
C ARG A 131 -0.50 2.07 22.44
N ALA A 132 -0.30 0.99 23.23
CA ALA A 132 -0.29 -0.40 22.75
C ALA A 132 -1.60 -0.82 22.05
N GLN A 133 -2.72 -0.19 22.37
CA GLN A 133 -4.01 -0.40 21.71
C GLN A 133 -3.98 -0.02 20.22
N HIS A 134 -3.18 1.01 19.87
CA HIS A 134 -3.04 1.47 18.50
C HIS A 134 -2.18 0.53 17.64
N VAL A 135 -1.29 -0.26 18.24
CA VAL A 135 -0.44 -1.22 17.50
C VAL A 135 -1.30 -2.34 16.89
N ALA A 136 -2.24 -2.89 17.64
CA ALA A 136 -3.13 -3.93 17.14
C ALA A 136 -4.05 -3.41 16.02
N ALA A 137 -4.60 -2.19 16.18
CA ALA A 137 -5.41 -1.55 15.16
C ALA A 137 -4.60 -1.25 13.89
N ALA A 138 -3.37 -0.74 14.03
CA ALA A 138 -2.48 -0.49 12.91
C ALA A 138 -2.14 -1.80 12.17
N TYR A 139 -1.84 -2.87 12.92
CA TYR A 139 -1.59 -4.18 12.33
C TYR A 139 -2.80 -4.71 11.56
N ALA A 140 -4.00 -4.60 12.12
CA ALA A 140 -5.24 -5.01 11.46
C ALA A 140 -5.47 -4.23 10.15
N ILE A 141 -5.30 -2.91 10.18
CA ILE A 141 -5.46 -2.07 8.98
C ILE A 141 -4.42 -2.43 7.91
N MET A 142 -3.16 -2.63 8.32
CA MET A 142 -2.09 -3.05 7.40
C MET A 142 -2.40 -4.39 6.75
N THR A 143 -2.88 -5.34 7.53
CA THR A 143 -3.24 -6.68 7.06
C THR A 143 -4.42 -6.64 6.09
N LEU A 144 -5.47 -5.86 6.39
CA LEU A 144 -6.61 -5.68 5.51
C LEU A 144 -6.22 -5.00 4.19
N LEU A 145 -5.40 -3.95 4.26
CA LEU A 145 -4.92 -3.26 3.08
C LEU A 145 -4.03 -4.16 2.22
N PHE A 146 -3.14 -4.92 2.86
CA PHE A 146 -2.29 -5.88 2.15
C PHE A 146 -3.13 -6.97 1.47
N SER A 147 -4.18 -7.50 2.14
CA SER A 147 -5.10 -8.47 1.54
C SER A 147 -5.83 -7.90 0.33
N TYR A 148 -6.27 -6.65 0.42
CA TYR A 148 -6.93 -5.98 -0.69
C TYR A 148 -5.99 -5.76 -1.87
N ILE A 149 -4.75 -5.32 -1.62
CA ILE A 149 -3.71 -5.18 -2.66
C ILE A 149 -3.40 -6.54 -3.29
N SER A 150 -3.31 -7.59 -2.47
CA SER A 150 -3.08 -8.95 -2.97
C SER A 150 -4.23 -9.44 -3.85
N ALA A 151 -5.49 -9.11 -3.50
CA ALA A 151 -6.65 -9.39 -4.34
C ALA A 151 -6.59 -8.68 -5.70
N LEU A 152 -6.16 -7.40 -5.73
CA LEU A 152 -5.97 -6.65 -6.97
C LEU A 152 -4.89 -7.28 -7.86
N VAL A 153 -3.74 -7.62 -7.29
CA VAL A 153 -2.65 -8.27 -8.03
C VAL A 153 -3.08 -9.65 -8.52
N PHE A 154 -3.72 -10.43 -7.65
CA PHE A 154 -4.24 -11.74 -8.01
C PHE A 154 -5.21 -11.66 -9.17
N TYR A 155 -6.18 -10.74 -9.10
CA TYR A 155 -7.14 -10.52 -10.17
C TYR A 155 -6.46 -10.18 -11.49
N ASP A 156 -5.52 -9.25 -11.51
CA ASP A 156 -4.83 -8.82 -12.73
C ASP A 156 -4.04 -9.96 -13.38
N TYR A 157 -3.37 -10.80 -12.59
CA TYR A 157 -2.54 -11.88 -13.12
C TYR A 157 -3.32 -13.14 -13.47
N GLU A 158 -4.39 -13.46 -12.75
CA GLU A 158 -5.15 -14.71 -12.90
C GLU A 158 -6.34 -14.59 -13.84
N ILE A 159 -6.98 -13.40 -13.94
CA ILE A 159 -8.18 -13.23 -14.78
C ILE A 159 -7.90 -13.60 -16.24
N GLY A 160 -8.80 -14.40 -16.85
CA GLY A 160 -8.63 -14.93 -18.19
C GLY A 160 -7.60 -16.07 -18.32
N ARG A 161 -6.96 -16.49 -17.22
CA ARG A 161 -6.11 -17.67 -17.16
C ARG A 161 -6.66 -18.73 -16.21
N ASN A 162 -7.33 -18.28 -15.16
CA ASN A 162 -7.94 -19.12 -14.14
C ASN A 162 -9.43 -19.27 -14.46
N PRO A 163 -9.92 -20.48 -14.76
CA PRO A 163 -11.32 -20.70 -15.14
C PRO A 163 -12.31 -20.47 -13.98
N HIS A 164 -11.83 -20.44 -12.73
CA HIS A 164 -12.65 -20.22 -11.54
C HIS A 164 -12.66 -18.76 -11.08
N LEU A 165 -12.03 -17.84 -11.82
CA LEU A 165 -11.97 -16.41 -11.49
C LEU A 165 -12.71 -15.62 -12.58
N GLU A 166 -13.93 -15.18 -12.27
CA GLU A 166 -14.77 -14.43 -13.21
C GLU A 166 -14.83 -12.93 -12.86
N HIS A 167 -14.91 -12.62 -11.57
CA HIS A 167 -15.14 -11.27 -11.09
C HIS A 167 -14.08 -10.85 -10.03
N PHE A 168 -13.91 -9.55 -9.85
CA PHE A 168 -13.03 -9.04 -8.81
C PHE A 168 -13.46 -9.47 -7.39
N GLY A 169 -14.76 -9.67 -7.17
CA GLY A 169 -15.30 -10.20 -5.92
C GLY A 169 -14.71 -11.56 -5.54
N ASP A 170 -14.48 -12.43 -6.52
CA ASP A 170 -13.88 -13.75 -6.32
C ASP A 170 -12.43 -13.65 -5.87
N ALA A 171 -11.69 -12.67 -6.41
CA ALA A 171 -10.32 -12.39 -5.99
C ALA A 171 -10.27 -11.84 -4.57
N VAL A 172 -11.20 -10.98 -4.18
CA VAL A 172 -11.34 -10.48 -2.80
C VAL A 172 -11.68 -11.64 -1.86
N TRP A 173 -12.64 -12.47 -2.23
CA TRP A 173 -12.97 -13.68 -1.47
C TRP A 173 -11.76 -14.60 -1.30
N TRP A 174 -11.05 -14.88 -2.38
CA TRP A 174 -9.82 -15.66 -2.37
C TRP A 174 -8.78 -15.10 -1.39
N ALA A 175 -8.57 -13.79 -1.40
CA ALA A 175 -7.58 -13.16 -0.53
C ALA A 175 -7.96 -13.31 0.95
N PHE A 176 -9.23 -13.10 1.31
CA PHE A 176 -9.70 -13.27 2.69
C PHE A 176 -9.67 -14.73 3.15
N MET A 177 -10.01 -15.68 2.29
CA MET A 177 -9.96 -17.11 2.63
C MET A 177 -8.51 -17.58 2.88
N ASN A 178 -7.53 -17.08 2.10
CA ASN A 178 -6.12 -17.36 2.36
C ASN A 178 -5.61 -16.64 3.62
N LEU A 179 -6.00 -15.38 3.84
CA LEU A 179 -5.63 -14.63 5.04
C LEU A 179 -6.14 -15.30 6.33
N THR A 180 -7.37 -15.80 6.31
CA THR A 180 -7.96 -16.52 7.45
C THR A 180 -7.46 -17.95 7.59
N THR A 181 -6.55 -18.38 6.70
CA THR A 181 -5.97 -19.73 6.66
C THR A 181 -6.99 -20.87 6.46
N VAL A 182 -8.21 -20.53 6.04
CA VAL A 182 -9.24 -21.51 5.71
C VAL A 182 -8.95 -22.19 4.37
N GLY A 183 -8.34 -21.45 3.44
CA GLY A 183 -8.10 -21.88 2.06
C GLY A 183 -9.28 -21.55 1.15
N ALA A 184 -8.99 -21.19 -0.07
CA ALA A 184 -9.98 -20.85 -1.09
C ALA A 184 -10.15 -22.01 -2.09
N GLU A 185 -11.33 -22.14 -2.68
CA GLU A 185 -11.60 -23.07 -3.78
C GLU A 185 -10.86 -22.67 -5.06
N ILE A 186 -10.51 -21.39 -5.19
CA ILE A 186 -9.78 -20.87 -6.34
C ILE A 186 -8.29 -21.13 -6.15
N PHE A 187 -7.74 -22.08 -6.89
CA PHE A 187 -6.31 -22.37 -6.86
C PHE A 187 -5.56 -21.49 -7.87
N PRO A 188 -4.50 -20.76 -7.45
CA PRO A 188 -3.71 -19.93 -8.35
C PRO A 188 -3.00 -20.77 -9.42
N VAL A 189 -3.13 -20.36 -10.68
CA VAL A 189 -2.45 -20.99 -11.82
C VAL A 189 -1.12 -20.30 -12.14
N THR A 190 -1.01 -18.99 -11.85
CA THR A 190 0.22 -18.22 -12.06
C THR A 190 1.18 -18.34 -10.91
N THR A 191 2.49 -18.16 -11.19
CA THR A 191 3.53 -18.14 -10.14
C THR A 191 3.30 -17.03 -9.14
N ILE A 192 2.86 -15.85 -9.60
CA ILE A 192 2.58 -14.70 -8.74
C ILE A 192 1.41 -15.00 -7.81
N GLY A 193 0.32 -15.57 -8.34
CA GLY A 193 -0.81 -16.00 -7.53
C GLY A 193 -0.41 -17.01 -6.45
N LYS A 194 0.46 -17.98 -6.78
CA LYS A 194 0.98 -18.97 -5.81
C LYS A 194 1.80 -18.32 -4.70
N VAL A 195 2.68 -17.38 -5.06
CA VAL A 195 3.49 -16.64 -4.07
C VAL A 195 2.59 -15.81 -3.17
N LEU A 196 1.60 -15.11 -3.72
CA LEU A 196 0.65 -14.31 -2.94
C LEU A 196 -0.15 -15.17 -1.97
N ALA A 197 -0.59 -16.37 -2.37
CA ALA A 197 -1.30 -17.31 -1.50
C ALA A 197 -0.47 -17.67 -0.26
N VAL A 198 0.82 -18.00 -0.46
CA VAL A 198 1.74 -18.34 0.64
C VAL A 198 1.97 -17.13 1.56
N VAL A 199 2.18 -15.95 0.98
CA VAL A 199 2.41 -14.72 1.76
C VAL A 199 1.17 -14.36 2.58
N LEU A 200 -0.04 -14.41 1.98
CA LEU A 200 -1.30 -14.15 2.69
C LEU A 200 -1.54 -15.12 3.83
N ALA A 201 -1.36 -16.42 3.59
CA ALA A 201 -1.49 -17.44 4.63
C ALA A 201 -0.50 -17.23 5.78
N THR A 202 0.77 -16.90 5.47
CA THR A 202 1.79 -16.60 6.47
C THR A 202 1.43 -15.36 7.29
N MET A 203 0.95 -14.29 6.65
CA MET A 203 0.47 -13.10 7.35
C MET A 203 -0.74 -13.41 8.23
N GLY A 204 -1.66 -14.24 7.73
CA GLY A 204 -2.82 -14.69 8.51
C GLY A 204 -2.45 -15.43 9.79
N MET A 205 -1.43 -16.32 9.72
CA MET A 205 -0.92 -17.00 10.90
C MET A 205 -0.36 -16.05 11.97
N LEU A 206 0.18 -14.91 11.56
CA LEU A 206 0.72 -13.90 12.49
C LEU A 206 -0.36 -13.04 13.15
N VAL A 207 -1.58 -12.99 12.60
CA VAL A 207 -2.70 -12.21 13.18
C VAL A 207 -3.05 -12.73 14.58
N LEU A 208 -3.14 -14.05 14.75
CA LEU A 208 -3.56 -14.66 16.02
C LEU A 208 -2.60 -14.36 17.18
N PRO A 209 -1.27 -14.57 17.08
CA PRO A 209 -0.34 -14.17 18.13
C PRO A 209 -0.38 -12.69 18.50
N VAL A 210 -0.50 -11.80 17.51
CA VAL A 210 -0.60 -10.36 17.75
C VAL A 210 -1.89 -10.02 18.50
N PHE A 211 -3.01 -10.61 18.10
CA PHE A 211 -4.29 -10.44 18.79
C PHE A 211 -4.23 -10.98 20.23
N THR A 212 -3.66 -12.16 20.44
CA THR A 212 -3.51 -12.75 21.78
C THR A 212 -2.64 -11.88 22.69
N ALA A 213 -1.50 -11.40 22.21
CA ALA A 213 -0.65 -10.49 22.95
C ALA A 213 -1.38 -9.19 23.31
N TYR A 214 -2.19 -8.64 22.39
CA TYR A 214 -3.00 -7.46 22.63
C TYR A 214 -4.04 -7.70 23.75
N VAL A 215 -4.83 -8.77 23.65
CA VAL A 215 -5.85 -9.13 24.64
C VAL A 215 -5.20 -9.32 26.01
N THR A 216 -4.13 -10.10 26.11
CA THR A 216 -3.39 -10.34 27.35
C THR A 216 -2.89 -9.02 27.96
N SER A 217 -2.42 -8.07 27.15
CA SER A 217 -1.96 -6.76 27.60
C SER A 217 -3.07 -5.92 28.25
N ILE A 218 -4.31 -6.05 27.76
CA ILE A 218 -5.47 -5.35 28.36
C ILE A 218 -5.80 -5.92 29.73
N PHE A 219 -5.87 -7.25 29.85
CA PHE A 219 -6.18 -7.92 31.11
C PHE A 219 -5.11 -7.67 32.19
N ALA A 220 -3.83 -7.73 31.80
CA ALA A 220 -2.73 -7.45 32.71
C ALA A 220 -2.78 -6.01 33.32
N ARG A 221 -3.22 -5.02 32.53
CA ARG A 221 -3.41 -3.64 33.02
C ARG A 221 -4.63 -3.49 33.90
N GLY A 222 -5.69 -4.25 33.68
CA GLY A 222 -6.90 -4.25 34.52
C GLY A 222 -6.65 -4.85 35.91
N ALA A 223 -5.75 -5.82 36.02
CA ALA A 223 -5.38 -6.47 37.28
C ALA A 223 -4.44 -5.63 38.18
N GLN A 224 -3.84 -4.57 37.65
CA GLN A 224 -2.95 -3.64 38.39
C GLN A 224 -3.65 -2.38 38.91
N ARG A 225 -4.95 -2.24 38.68
CA ARG A 225 -5.81 -1.18 39.22
C ARG A 225 -6.71 -1.69 40.32
#